data_cf80b85bd310e1eb94751f3178a2dbb2
#
_entry.id   cf80b85bd310e1eb94751f3178a2dbb2
#
_cell.length_a   1.000
_cell.length_b   1.000
_cell.length_c   1.000
_cell.angle_alpha   90.00
_cell.angle_beta   90.00
_cell.angle_gamma   90.00
#
_symmetry.space_group_name_H-M   'P 1'
#
loop_
_entity.id
_entity.type
_entity.pdbx_description
1 polymer ?
#
loop_
_entity_poly.entity_id
_entity_poly.type
_entity_poly.pdbx_seq_one_letter_code
_entity_poly.pdbx_strand_id
1 'polypeptide(L)'
;IRDSIKAAEARMAEIAVMKTHIINYAKTRSIYEAYRKAGYSKRFLEANRESIALHKAAKAAFDEAGLKKLPKVKELSIEYVELLKKKKAEYPSYRKARERMQELMKAQKNVEMFFADNRSEQEQQQTR
;
A
#
# COMPACT_ATOMS: atom_id res chain seq x y z
N ILE A 1 12.49 3.77 11.68
CA ILE A 1 12.59 2.51 10.89
C ILE A 1 11.21 2.04 10.46
N ARG A 2 10.28 1.90 11.39
CA ARG A 2 8.91 1.48 11.09
C ARG A 2 8.20 2.43 10.11
N ASP A 3 8.30 3.73 10.35
CA ASP A 3 7.67 4.74 9.51
C ASP A 3 8.29 4.80 8.13
N SER A 4 9.61 4.59 8.04
CA SER A 4 10.33 4.51 6.77
C SER A 4 9.88 3.30 5.94
N ILE A 5 9.71 2.14 6.56
CA ILE A 5 9.21 0.92 5.90
C ILE A 5 7.76 1.12 5.42
N LYS A 6 6.90 1.69 6.26
CA LYS A 6 5.50 1.99 5.89
C LYS A 6 5.42 2.98 4.74
N ALA A 7 6.24 4.03 4.76
CA ALA A 7 6.28 5.02 3.69
C ALA A 7 6.73 4.37 2.37
N ALA A 8 7.74 3.51 2.41
CA ALA A 8 8.19 2.77 1.24
C ALA A 8 7.11 1.84 0.70
N GLU A 9 6.41 1.11 1.56
CA GLU A 9 5.31 0.22 1.17
C GLU A 9 4.15 0.99 0.54
N ALA A 10 3.77 2.13 1.11
CA ALA A 10 2.72 2.98 0.57
C ALA A 10 3.08 3.50 -0.82
N ARG A 11 4.33 3.96 -1.01
CA ARG A 11 4.79 4.42 -2.32
C ARG A 11 4.86 3.29 -3.33
N MET A 12 5.31 2.10 -2.93
CA MET A 12 5.32 0.91 -3.79
C MET A 12 3.92 0.55 -4.27
N ALA A 13 2.91 0.62 -3.39
CA ALA A 13 1.51 0.39 -3.75
C ALA A 13 1.01 1.43 -4.75
N GLU A 14 1.32 2.71 -4.53
CA GLU A 14 0.98 3.80 -5.47
C GLU A 14 1.60 3.56 -6.85
N ILE A 15 2.87 3.16 -6.90
CA ILE A 15 3.58 2.87 -8.15
C ILE A 15 2.91 1.71 -8.89
N ALA A 16 2.54 0.63 -8.19
CA ALA A 16 1.87 -0.52 -8.78
C ALA A 16 0.53 -0.12 -9.42
N VAL A 17 -0.27 0.66 -8.72
CA VAL A 17 -1.55 1.19 -9.22
C VAL A 17 -1.33 2.11 -10.42
N MET A 18 -0.36 3.01 -10.32
CA MET A 18 -0.05 3.96 -11.40
C MET A 18 0.42 3.25 -12.67
N LYS A 19 1.27 2.23 -12.55
CA LYS A 19 1.69 1.40 -13.69
C LYS A 19 0.50 0.74 -14.37
N THR A 20 -0.43 0.21 -13.60
CA THR A 20 -1.65 -0.41 -14.13
C THR A 20 -2.46 0.59 -14.94
N HIS A 21 -2.65 1.79 -14.41
CA HIS A 21 -3.36 2.86 -15.12
C HIS A 21 -2.66 3.30 -16.40
N ILE A 22 -1.34 3.42 -16.37
CA ILE A 22 -0.55 3.80 -17.55
C ILE A 22 -0.68 2.74 -18.66
N ILE A 23 -0.58 1.47 -18.29
CA ILE A 23 -0.74 0.35 -19.23
C ILE A 23 -2.16 0.33 -19.80
N ASN A 24 -3.17 0.47 -18.97
CA ASN A 24 -4.57 0.51 -19.39
C ASN A 24 -4.85 1.70 -20.30
N TYR A 25 -4.32 2.86 -19.97
CA TYR A 25 -4.44 4.06 -20.79
C TYR A 25 -3.84 3.84 -22.18
N ALA A 26 -2.63 3.30 -22.27
CA ALA A 26 -1.96 3.01 -23.52
C ALA A 26 -2.71 1.99 -24.37
N LYS A 27 -3.21 0.92 -23.76
CA LYS A 27 -3.99 -0.12 -24.47
C LYS A 27 -5.32 0.38 -24.99
N THR A 28 -5.97 1.27 -24.27
CA THR A 28 -7.33 1.74 -24.59
C THR A 28 -7.37 3.05 -25.35
N ARG A 29 -6.21 3.67 -25.58
CA ARG A 29 -6.11 4.96 -26.25
C ARG A 29 -6.71 4.96 -27.66
N SER A 30 -6.38 3.97 -28.48
CA SER A 30 -6.90 3.87 -29.84
C SER A 30 -8.42 3.68 -29.87
N ILE A 31 -8.95 2.88 -28.94
CA ILE A 31 -10.40 2.65 -28.79
C ILE A 31 -11.11 3.93 -28.38
N TYR A 32 -10.55 4.65 -27.41
CA TYR A 32 -11.12 5.93 -26.96
C TYR A 32 -11.11 6.98 -28.06
N GLU A 33 -10.02 7.07 -28.82
CA GLU A 33 -9.92 7.98 -29.96
C GLU A 33 -10.98 7.64 -31.04
N ALA A 34 -11.18 6.36 -31.33
CA ALA A 34 -12.22 5.91 -32.24
C ALA A 34 -13.63 6.27 -31.72
N TYR A 35 -13.87 6.13 -30.42
CA TYR A 35 -15.11 6.53 -29.76
C TYR A 35 -15.35 8.04 -29.91
N ARG A 36 -14.33 8.83 -29.72
CA ARG A 36 -14.38 10.30 -29.89
C ARG A 36 -14.67 10.66 -31.35
N LYS A 37 -14.02 10.02 -32.31
CA LYS A 37 -14.25 10.23 -33.74
C LYS A 37 -15.65 9.81 -34.19
N ALA A 38 -16.23 8.81 -33.53
CA ALA A 38 -17.60 8.39 -33.77
C ALA A 38 -18.67 9.33 -33.15
N GLY A 39 -18.25 10.47 -32.60
CA GLY A 39 -19.14 11.45 -31.97
C GLY A 39 -19.75 10.95 -30.66
N TYR A 40 -19.03 10.15 -29.92
CA TYR A 40 -19.49 9.55 -28.67
C TYR A 40 -20.75 8.67 -28.83
N SER A 41 -20.78 7.90 -29.92
CA SER A 41 -21.89 7.03 -30.24
C SER A 41 -22.18 6.02 -29.13
N LYS A 42 -23.46 5.91 -28.73
CA LYS A 42 -23.90 4.92 -27.74
C LYS A 42 -23.63 3.49 -28.20
N ARG A 43 -23.78 3.23 -29.50
CA ARG A 43 -23.55 1.93 -30.10
C ARG A 43 -22.08 1.50 -29.96
N PHE A 44 -21.18 2.44 -30.21
CA PHE A 44 -19.74 2.22 -30.02
C PHE A 44 -19.40 2.01 -28.55
N LEU A 45 -19.99 2.78 -27.66
CA LEU A 45 -19.81 2.66 -26.20
C LEU A 45 -20.23 1.28 -25.70
N GLU A 46 -21.38 0.78 -26.15
CA GLU A 46 -21.85 -0.56 -25.76
C GLU A 46 -20.93 -1.66 -26.23
N ALA A 47 -20.41 -1.54 -27.46
CA ALA A 47 -19.48 -2.52 -28.04
C ALA A 47 -18.12 -2.55 -27.34
N ASN A 48 -17.67 -1.41 -26.76
CA ASN A 48 -16.34 -1.25 -26.15
C ASN A 48 -16.41 -0.73 -24.73
N ARG A 49 -17.45 -1.07 -23.99
CA ARG A 49 -17.76 -0.52 -22.67
C ARG A 49 -16.62 -0.66 -21.68
N GLU A 50 -16.03 -1.84 -21.58
CA GLU A 50 -14.91 -2.10 -20.64
C GLU A 50 -13.68 -1.27 -20.98
N SER A 51 -13.29 -1.23 -22.25
CA SER A 51 -12.13 -0.46 -22.69
C SER A 51 -12.28 1.04 -22.44
N ILE A 52 -13.47 1.57 -22.71
CA ILE A 52 -13.77 2.99 -22.50
C ILE A 52 -13.80 3.29 -21.01
N ALA A 53 -14.40 2.43 -20.18
CA ALA A 53 -14.41 2.57 -18.74
C ALA A 53 -13.00 2.56 -18.13
N LEU A 54 -12.14 1.65 -18.58
CA LEU A 54 -10.73 1.57 -18.17
C LEU A 54 -9.96 2.83 -18.54
N HIS A 55 -10.19 3.35 -19.75
CA HIS A 55 -9.55 4.59 -20.19
C HIS A 55 -9.94 5.79 -19.35
N LYS A 56 -11.23 5.94 -19.09
CA LYS A 56 -11.75 7.02 -18.23
C LYS A 56 -11.24 6.92 -16.80
N ALA A 57 -11.19 5.70 -16.25
CA ALA A 57 -10.66 5.47 -14.90
C ALA A 57 -9.18 5.82 -14.80
N ALA A 58 -8.37 5.44 -15.80
CA ALA A 58 -6.96 5.78 -15.86
C ALA A 58 -6.74 7.30 -15.93
N LYS A 59 -7.49 7.99 -16.78
CA LYS A 59 -7.43 9.45 -16.91
C LYS A 59 -7.84 10.14 -15.61
N ALA A 60 -8.90 9.68 -14.96
CA ALA A 60 -9.34 10.22 -13.68
C ALA A 60 -8.27 10.05 -12.59
N ALA A 61 -7.59 8.90 -12.56
CA ALA A 61 -6.49 8.66 -11.63
C ALA A 61 -5.32 9.62 -11.86
N PHE A 62 -4.99 9.91 -13.10
CA PHE A 62 -3.93 10.88 -13.44
C PHE A 62 -4.32 12.30 -13.04
N ASP A 63 -5.57 12.68 -13.24
CA ASP A 63 -6.09 14.00 -12.85
C ASP A 63 -6.07 14.17 -11.33
N GLU A 64 -6.48 13.15 -10.57
CA GLU A 64 -6.41 13.17 -9.10
C GLU A 64 -4.97 13.30 -8.58
N ALA A 65 -4.03 12.63 -9.24
CA ALA A 65 -2.62 12.71 -8.89
C ALA A 65 -1.98 14.03 -9.28
N GLY A 66 -2.70 14.90 -10.02
CA GLY A 66 -2.19 16.18 -10.48
C GLY A 66 -1.08 16.07 -11.52
N LEU A 67 -1.03 14.98 -12.25
CA LEU A 67 0.02 14.70 -13.23
C LEU A 67 -0.27 15.45 -14.53
N LYS A 68 0.57 16.42 -14.86
CA LYS A 68 0.52 17.14 -16.13
C LYS A 68 1.11 16.30 -17.28
N LYS A 69 2.05 15.44 -16.95
CA LYS A 69 2.72 14.55 -17.88
C LYS A 69 2.77 13.15 -17.27
N LEU A 70 2.46 12.14 -18.08
CA LEU A 70 2.51 10.74 -17.62
C LEU A 70 3.96 10.33 -17.33
N PRO A 71 4.24 9.78 -16.14
CA PRO A 71 5.55 9.23 -15.87
C PRO A 71 5.78 7.99 -16.73
N LYS A 72 7.04 7.73 -17.05
CA LYS A 72 7.41 6.53 -17.80
C LYS A 72 7.37 5.32 -16.89
N VAL A 73 6.80 4.22 -17.39
CA VAL A 73 6.75 2.95 -16.65
C VAL A 73 8.14 2.49 -16.21
N LYS A 74 9.15 2.72 -17.07
CA LYS A 74 10.54 2.40 -16.77
C LYS A 74 11.06 3.15 -15.54
N GLU A 75 10.76 4.44 -15.41
CA GLU A 75 11.15 5.25 -14.26
C GLU A 75 10.48 4.77 -12.98
N LEU A 76 9.19 4.47 -13.06
CA LEU A 76 8.43 3.92 -11.93
C LEU A 76 8.94 2.55 -11.51
N SER A 77 9.35 1.72 -12.48
CA SER A 77 9.94 0.41 -12.19
C SER A 77 11.27 0.53 -11.46
N ILE A 78 12.11 1.48 -11.86
CA ILE A 78 13.39 1.76 -11.19
C ILE A 78 13.15 2.21 -9.75
N GLU A 79 12.23 3.16 -9.56
CA GLU A 79 11.86 3.65 -8.22
C GLU A 79 11.34 2.51 -7.34
N TYR A 80 10.49 1.64 -7.88
CA TYR A 80 9.96 0.49 -7.16
C TYR A 80 11.07 -0.45 -6.69
N VAL A 81 12.03 -0.77 -7.56
CA VAL A 81 13.17 -1.62 -7.23
C VAL A 81 14.03 -0.98 -6.14
N GLU A 82 14.29 0.31 -6.22
CA GLU A 82 15.05 1.04 -5.21
C GLU A 82 14.36 1.03 -3.84
N LEU A 83 13.05 1.24 -3.82
CA LEU A 83 12.24 1.16 -2.60
C LEU A 83 12.23 -0.25 -2.02
N LEU A 84 12.16 -1.26 -2.87
CA LEU A 84 12.21 -2.66 -2.45
C LEU A 84 13.56 -3.00 -1.81
N LYS A 85 14.67 -2.54 -2.39
CA LYS A 85 16.01 -2.70 -1.82
C LYS A 85 16.13 -2.01 -0.47
N LYS A 86 15.63 -0.80 -0.35
CA LYS A 86 15.62 -0.03 0.90
C LYS A 86 14.82 -0.75 1.98
N LYS A 87 13.63 -1.25 1.64
CA LYS A 87 12.79 -2.03 2.55
C LYS A 87 13.52 -3.28 3.03
N LYS A 88 14.13 -4.04 2.13
CA LYS A 88 14.89 -5.25 2.48
C LYS A 88 16.09 -4.95 3.36
N ALA A 89 16.76 -3.82 3.15
CA ALA A 89 17.90 -3.41 3.97
C ALA A 89 17.47 -2.98 5.38
N GLU A 90 16.33 -2.32 5.53
CA GLU A 90 15.82 -1.84 6.81
C GLU A 90 15.03 -2.91 7.59
N TYR A 91 14.47 -3.88 6.92
CA TYR A 91 13.59 -4.90 7.52
C TYR A 91 14.26 -5.69 8.66
N PRO A 92 15.52 -6.15 8.56
CA PRO A 92 16.17 -6.85 9.67
C PRO A 92 16.23 -6.02 10.96
N SER A 93 16.53 -4.73 10.86
CA SER A 93 16.55 -3.83 12.01
C SER A 93 15.15 -3.64 12.62
N TYR A 94 14.14 -3.48 11.77
CA TYR A 94 12.74 -3.41 12.19
C TYR A 94 12.29 -4.70 12.90
N ARG A 95 12.64 -5.84 12.35
CA ARG A 95 12.33 -7.15 12.92
C ARG A 95 12.94 -7.32 14.31
N LYS A 96 14.21 -6.96 14.46
CA LYS A 96 14.90 -6.99 15.77
C LYS A 96 14.24 -6.08 16.80
N ALA A 97 13.89 -4.86 16.40
CA ALA A 97 13.22 -3.91 17.28
C ALA A 97 11.85 -4.44 17.71
N ARG A 98 11.10 -5.05 16.80
CA ARG A 98 9.81 -5.66 17.08
C ARG A 98 9.92 -6.85 18.04
N GLU A 99 10.91 -7.71 17.85
CA GLU A 99 11.18 -8.85 18.72
C GLU A 99 11.53 -8.39 20.14
N ARG A 100 12.38 -7.36 20.26
CA ARG A 100 12.72 -6.75 21.56
C ARG A 100 11.49 -6.18 22.26
N MET A 101 10.63 -5.50 21.52
CA MET A 101 9.39 -4.95 22.07
C MET A 101 8.48 -6.06 22.60
N GLN A 102 8.34 -7.15 21.84
CA GLN A 102 7.54 -8.30 22.25
C GLN A 102 8.09 -8.97 23.49
N GLU A 103 9.41 -9.10 23.59
CA GLU A 103 10.08 -9.66 24.78
C GLU A 103 9.88 -8.77 26.00
N LEU A 104 9.99 -7.45 25.84
CA LEU A 104 9.74 -6.49 26.92
C LEU A 104 8.30 -6.54 27.40
N MET A 105 7.34 -6.65 26.47
CA MET A 105 5.91 -6.78 26.81
C MET A 105 5.63 -8.07 27.58
N LYS A 106 6.25 -9.17 27.19
CA LYS A 106 6.14 -10.46 27.91
C LYS A 106 6.73 -10.37 29.32
N ALA A 107 7.91 -9.77 29.45
CA ALA A 107 8.57 -9.58 30.74
C ALA A 107 7.71 -8.74 31.67
N GLN A 108 7.14 -7.63 31.18
CA GLN A 108 6.24 -6.77 31.93
C GLN A 108 4.99 -7.51 32.38
N LYS A 109 4.38 -8.28 31.50
CA LYS A 109 3.20 -9.08 31.80
C LYS A 109 3.49 -10.15 32.86
N ASN A 110 4.64 -10.82 32.77
CA ASN A 110 5.07 -11.80 33.76
C ASN A 110 5.29 -11.18 35.14
N VAL A 111 5.89 -10.00 35.20
CA VAL A 111 6.07 -9.24 36.46
C VAL A 111 4.71 -8.86 37.06
N GLU A 112 3.79 -8.36 36.23
CA GLU A 112 2.44 -8.01 36.68
C GLU A 112 1.69 -9.22 37.25
N MET A 113 1.79 -10.37 36.60
CA MET A 113 1.18 -11.64 37.06
C MET A 113 1.79 -12.11 38.39
N PHE A 114 3.12 -11.98 38.51
CA PHE A 114 3.81 -12.31 39.76
C PHE A 114 3.29 -11.47 40.94
N PHE A 115 3.17 -10.16 40.77
CA PHE A 115 2.65 -9.28 41.79
C PHE A 115 1.18 -9.51 42.08
N ALA A 116 0.38 -9.83 41.09
CA ALA A 116 -1.04 -10.19 41.28
C ALA A 116 -1.20 -11.46 42.14
N ASP A 117 -0.43 -12.51 41.85
CA ASP A 117 -0.43 -13.76 42.60
C ASP A 117 0.04 -13.53 44.05
N ASN A 118 1.06 -12.71 44.25
CA ASN A 118 1.57 -12.37 45.55
C ASN A 118 0.54 -11.62 46.39
N ARG A 119 -0.21 -10.70 45.82
CA ARG A 119 -1.32 -9.99 46.50
C ARG A 119 -2.42 -10.95 46.90
N SER A 120 -2.78 -11.87 46.03
CA SER A 120 -3.80 -12.86 46.27
C SER A 120 -3.45 -13.76 47.49
N GLU A 121 -2.19 -14.22 47.59
CA GLU A 121 -1.69 -14.99 48.73
C GLU A 121 -1.72 -14.16 50.01
N GLN A 122 -1.32 -12.91 49.98
CA GLN A 122 -1.36 -12.02 51.15
C GLN A 122 -2.79 -11.77 51.64
N GLU A 123 -3.74 -11.58 50.73
CA GLU A 123 -5.15 -11.40 51.05
C GLU A 123 -5.72 -12.66 51.73
N GLN A 124 -5.39 -13.86 51.22
CA GLN A 124 -5.82 -15.13 51.80
C GLN A 124 -5.24 -15.31 53.21
N GLN A 125 -4.01 -14.94 53.46
CA GLN A 125 -3.40 -14.99 54.80
C GLN A 125 -4.05 -14.02 55.78
N GLN A 126 -4.47 -12.86 55.36
CA GLN A 126 -5.14 -11.85 56.19
C GLN A 126 -6.57 -12.25 56.59
N THR A 127 -7.24 -13.07 55.82
CA THR A 127 -8.60 -13.54 56.06
C THR A 127 -8.67 -14.75 56.99
N ARG A 128 -7.55 -15.34 57.36
CA ARG A 128 -7.45 -16.39 58.36
C ARG A 128 -7.10 -15.81 59.73
#